data_8b4750b73ca69f31ae91cf3f04bd0cb3
#
_entry.id   8b4750b73ca69f31ae91cf3f04bd0cb3
#
_cell.length_a   1.000
_cell.length_b   1.000
_cell.length_c   1.000
_cell.angle_alpha   90.00
_cell.angle_beta   90.00
_cell.angle_gamma   90.00
#
_symmetry.space_group_name_H-M   'P 1'
#
loop_
_entity.id
_entity.type
_entity.pdbx_description
1 polymer ?
#
loop_
_entity_poly.entity_id
_entity_poly.type
_entity_poly.pdbx_seq_one_letter_code
_entity_poly.pdbx_strand_id
1 'polypeptide(L)'
;SINTNIDIEKIENEDGMLNLFFNDGTNYKIKEDQILNEYKSQNLDPISIDKIKWDSNFNNFQRFKFENNIFEKKIMYDLLVSFYKYGFVVLTNVPTEDNFIINFANSIGSVRRTNFGEFFNVRSVPNPNDLAYTSLALSPHTDNPYRKPVPCVQLLHCITNNVSGGNSTLVDGYTVSEKIKEDYPEYYEILSSIKVKFKFIDKTVVLEDMSELIKLDEKNNFKQVRFSPRLDYAPILEKSKLDLFYKARNKISELYNSDKYKVEFKLETGDLLMMDNHRLLHGRTKYDVNEGDRYLQGCYIDFDSTEGKLRHLKRKFNL
;
A
#
# COMPACT_ATOMS: atom_id res chain seq x y z
N SER A 1 6.74 -38.93 -23.82
CA SER A 1 7.99 -38.18 -23.98
C SER A 1 7.72 -37.04 -24.98
N ILE A 2 7.96 -35.80 -24.51
CA ILE A 2 7.91 -34.65 -25.42
C ILE A 2 9.12 -34.76 -26.33
N ASN A 3 8.87 -34.78 -27.66
CA ASN A 3 9.95 -34.75 -28.63
C ASN A 3 10.61 -33.36 -28.58
N THR A 4 11.86 -33.29 -28.12
CA THR A 4 12.61 -32.04 -27.93
C THR A 4 13.36 -31.57 -29.17
N ASN A 5 13.23 -32.28 -30.31
CA ASN A 5 13.92 -31.96 -31.56
C ASN A 5 12.93 -31.46 -32.65
N ILE A 6 11.95 -30.70 -32.26
CA ILE A 6 11.01 -30.05 -33.18
C ILE A 6 11.52 -28.61 -33.40
N ASP A 7 11.92 -28.35 -34.69
CA ASP A 7 12.38 -27.02 -35.10
C ASP A 7 11.44 -26.44 -36.18
N ILE A 8 11.36 -25.12 -36.26
CA ILE A 8 10.61 -24.44 -37.28
C ILE A 8 11.45 -24.44 -38.55
N GLU A 9 10.94 -25.09 -39.63
CA GLU A 9 11.61 -25.11 -40.93
C GLU A 9 11.23 -23.93 -41.81
N LYS A 10 9.99 -23.45 -41.71
CA LYS A 10 9.46 -22.37 -42.54
C LYS A 10 8.43 -21.55 -41.80
N ILE A 11 8.43 -20.24 -42.04
CA ILE A 11 7.41 -19.29 -41.56
C ILE A 11 6.85 -18.57 -42.79
N GLU A 12 5.55 -18.58 -42.95
CA GLU A 12 4.82 -17.78 -43.94
C GLU A 12 3.92 -16.78 -43.21
N ASN A 13 3.92 -15.53 -43.66
CA ASN A 13 3.03 -14.48 -43.14
C ASN A 13 1.98 -14.14 -44.19
N GLU A 14 0.71 -14.38 -43.87
CA GLU A 14 -0.44 -14.00 -44.69
C GLU A 14 -1.37 -13.13 -43.87
N ASP A 15 -1.41 -11.84 -44.17
CA ASP A 15 -2.31 -10.86 -43.54
C ASP A 15 -2.27 -10.87 -41.99
N GLY A 16 -1.07 -10.96 -41.42
CA GLY A 16 -0.88 -10.95 -39.96
C GLY A 16 -1.15 -12.30 -39.28
N MET A 17 -1.34 -13.38 -40.07
CA MET A 17 -1.33 -14.79 -39.66
C MET A 17 -0.01 -15.44 -40.01
N LEU A 18 0.72 -15.92 -39.02
CA LEU A 18 1.95 -16.70 -39.22
C LEU A 18 1.61 -18.18 -39.31
N ASN A 19 1.96 -18.80 -40.43
CA ASN A 19 1.95 -20.24 -40.62
C ASN A 19 3.35 -20.77 -40.28
N LEU A 20 3.47 -21.54 -39.22
CA LEU A 20 4.71 -22.16 -38.78
C LEU A 20 4.71 -23.61 -39.28
N PHE A 21 5.74 -24.00 -40.03
CA PHE A 21 5.94 -25.37 -40.51
C PHE A 21 7.12 -25.98 -39.75
N PHE A 22 6.91 -27.15 -39.16
CA PHE A 22 7.90 -27.82 -38.36
C PHE A 22 8.53 -29.03 -39.08
N ASN A 23 9.74 -29.40 -38.69
CA ASN A 23 10.52 -30.51 -39.23
C ASN A 23 9.88 -31.89 -39.03
N ASP A 24 8.87 -32.02 -38.19
CA ASP A 24 8.08 -33.24 -37.99
C ASP A 24 6.86 -33.33 -38.94
N GLY A 25 6.70 -32.37 -39.85
CA GLY A 25 5.59 -32.28 -40.78
C GLY A 25 4.33 -31.64 -40.20
N THR A 26 4.36 -31.20 -38.95
CA THR A 26 3.23 -30.46 -38.36
C THR A 26 3.25 -28.99 -38.79
N ASN A 27 2.09 -28.34 -38.76
CA ASN A 27 1.99 -26.90 -38.93
C ASN A 27 1.09 -26.28 -37.88
N TYR A 28 1.34 -25.00 -37.59
CA TYR A 28 0.58 -24.23 -36.61
C TYR A 28 0.35 -22.81 -37.14
N LYS A 29 -0.89 -22.32 -36.93
CA LYS A 29 -1.26 -20.96 -37.31
C LYS A 29 -1.40 -20.11 -36.06
N ILE A 30 -0.70 -18.98 -36.00
CA ILE A 30 -0.76 -18.05 -34.88
C ILE A 30 -0.83 -16.62 -35.41
N LYS A 31 -1.59 -15.75 -34.74
CA LYS A 31 -1.59 -14.32 -35.07
C LYS A 31 -0.27 -13.69 -34.71
N GLU A 32 0.29 -12.86 -35.56
CA GLU A 32 1.52 -12.10 -35.29
C GLU A 32 1.39 -11.30 -34.01
N ASP A 33 0.24 -10.63 -33.77
CA ASP A 33 -0.05 -9.91 -32.56
C ASP A 33 0.01 -10.78 -31.28
N GLN A 34 -0.31 -12.08 -31.38
CA GLN A 34 -0.21 -12.98 -30.23
C GLN A 34 1.25 -13.21 -29.85
N ILE A 35 2.13 -13.44 -30.85
CA ILE A 35 3.58 -13.60 -30.59
C ILE A 35 4.17 -12.30 -30.04
N LEU A 36 3.83 -11.15 -30.63
CA LEU A 36 4.30 -9.85 -30.15
C LEU A 36 3.81 -9.54 -28.73
N ASN A 37 2.56 -9.90 -28.42
CA ASN A 37 2.01 -9.74 -27.08
C ASN A 37 2.68 -10.69 -26.08
N GLU A 38 2.97 -11.93 -26.47
CA GLU A 38 3.68 -12.90 -25.63
C GLU A 38 5.14 -12.50 -25.41
N TYR A 39 5.82 -12.01 -26.44
CA TYR A 39 7.17 -11.45 -26.32
C TYR A 39 7.20 -10.19 -25.43
N LYS A 40 6.21 -9.29 -25.56
CA LYS A 40 6.04 -8.14 -24.68
C LYS A 40 5.68 -8.55 -23.25
N SER A 41 4.95 -9.66 -23.07
CA SER A 41 4.51 -10.18 -21.77
C SER A 41 5.61 -10.92 -20.99
N GLN A 42 6.75 -11.25 -21.62
CA GLN A 42 7.94 -11.73 -20.90
C GLN A 42 8.54 -10.64 -20.01
N ASN A 43 8.26 -9.38 -20.30
CA ASN A 43 8.43 -8.31 -19.32
C ASN A 43 7.12 -8.20 -18.52
N LEU A 44 7.22 -8.30 -17.20
CA LEU A 44 6.09 -8.03 -16.31
C LEU A 44 5.38 -6.77 -16.80
N ASP A 45 4.06 -6.87 -17.08
CA ASP A 45 3.25 -5.68 -17.38
C ASP A 45 3.24 -4.79 -16.12
N PRO A 46 4.12 -3.78 -16.05
CA PRO A 46 4.18 -2.94 -14.87
C PRO A 46 2.87 -2.17 -14.78
N ILE A 47 2.38 -1.97 -13.58
CA ILE A 47 1.32 -0.97 -13.38
C ILE A 47 1.95 0.39 -13.64
N SER A 48 1.88 0.84 -14.90
CA SER A 48 2.40 2.14 -15.33
C SER A 48 1.42 3.25 -15.00
N ILE A 49 1.21 3.47 -13.70
CA ILE A 49 0.47 4.62 -13.18
C ILE A 49 1.47 5.53 -12.47
N ASP A 50 1.63 6.74 -13.00
CA ASP A 50 2.51 7.73 -12.40
C ASP A 50 2.01 8.12 -11.02
N LYS A 51 2.88 7.98 -10.02
CA LYS A 51 2.60 8.41 -8.65
C LYS A 51 2.62 9.94 -8.58
N ILE A 52 1.52 10.53 -8.18
CA ILE A 52 1.44 11.98 -7.93
C ILE A 52 1.76 12.24 -6.47
N LYS A 53 2.76 13.08 -6.24
CA LYS A 53 3.14 13.61 -4.91
C LYS A 53 2.10 14.62 -4.45
N TRP A 54 1.81 14.63 -3.16
CA TRP A 54 0.86 15.56 -2.57
C TRP A 54 1.30 15.99 -1.16
N ASP A 55 0.75 17.10 -0.70
CA ASP A 55 0.94 17.68 0.64
C ASP A 55 -0.42 18.11 1.24
N SER A 56 -0.42 18.95 2.28
CA SER A 56 -1.64 19.44 2.94
C SER A 56 -2.63 20.18 2.02
N ASN A 57 -2.21 20.60 0.82
CA ASN A 57 -3.11 21.23 -0.16
C ASN A 57 -4.00 20.22 -0.88
N PHE A 58 -3.74 18.91 -0.72
CA PHE A 58 -4.55 17.85 -1.33
C PHE A 58 -5.85 17.59 -0.54
N ASN A 59 -6.68 18.61 -0.41
CA ASN A 59 -7.92 18.56 0.39
C ASN A 59 -9.13 18.03 -0.41
N ASN A 60 -9.09 18.11 -1.73
CA ASN A 60 -10.20 17.73 -2.62
C ASN A 60 -9.93 16.37 -3.29
N PHE A 61 -9.52 15.36 -2.50
CA PHE A 61 -9.38 14.00 -3.04
C PHE A 61 -10.76 13.39 -3.34
N GLN A 62 -10.80 12.58 -4.40
CA GLN A 62 -12.02 11.93 -4.84
C GLN A 62 -12.48 10.89 -3.80
N ARG A 63 -13.78 10.93 -3.44
CA ARG A 63 -14.48 9.89 -2.69
C ARG A 63 -15.33 9.07 -3.65
N PHE A 64 -15.24 7.76 -3.55
CA PHE A 64 -15.98 6.82 -4.40
C PHE A 64 -17.19 6.31 -3.64
N LYS A 65 -18.39 6.44 -4.24
CA LYS A 65 -19.59 5.87 -3.63
C LYS A 65 -19.59 4.35 -3.82
N PHE A 66 -19.76 3.61 -2.72
CA PHE A 66 -19.98 2.18 -2.77
C PHE A 66 -21.38 1.88 -3.34
N GLU A 67 -21.43 0.93 -4.25
CA GLU A 67 -22.66 0.39 -4.82
C GLU A 67 -22.53 -1.13 -4.94
N ASN A 68 -23.64 -1.83 -4.89
CA ASN A 68 -23.65 -3.27 -5.15
C ASN A 68 -23.03 -3.56 -6.53
N ASN A 69 -22.21 -4.61 -6.60
CA ASN A 69 -21.45 -5.00 -7.79
C ASN A 69 -20.35 -4.00 -8.25
N ILE A 70 -19.91 -3.07 -7.38
CA ILE A 70 -18.84 -2.11 -7.69
C ILE A 70 -17.59 -2.83 -8.25
N PHE A 71 -17.26 -4.03 -7.75
CA PHE A 71 -16.05 -4.79 -8.08
C PHE A 71 -15.95 -5.23 -9.55
N GLU A 72 -17.08 -5.24 -10.27
CA GLU A 72 -17.16 -5.63 -11.67
C GLU A 72 -17.41 -4.44 -12.62
N LYS A 73 -17.54 -3.24 -12.06
CA LYS A 73 -17.82 -2.01 -12.80
C LYS A 73 -16.53 -1.23 -13.12
N LYS A 74 -16.60 -0.36 -14.12
CA LYS A 74 -15.49 0.53 -14.49
C LYS A 74 -15.03 1.42 -13.33
N ILE A 75 -15.96 1.83 -12.45
CA ILE A 75 -15.64 2.63 -11.26
C ILE A 75 -14.61 1.96 -10.35
N MET A 76 -14.56 0.61 -10.29
CA MET A 76 -13.52 -0.12 -9.56
C MET A 76 -12.14 0.03 -10.20
N TYR A 77 -12.08 0.07 -11.53
CA TYR A 77 -10.83 0.39 -12.24
C TYR A 77 -10.38 1.80 -11.90
N ASP A 78 -11.26 2.79 -12.01
CA ASP A 78 -10.95 4.20 -11.72
C ASP A 78 -10.51 4.40 -10.25
N LEU A 79 -11.12 3.65 -9.32
CA LEU A 79 -10.72 3.61 -7.90
C LEU A 79 -9.30 3.06 -7.73
N LEU A 80 -8.97 1.94 -8.36
CA LEU A 80 -7.63 1.34 -8.27
C LEU A 80 -6.58 2.24 -8.95
N VAL A 81 -6.91 2.88 -10.08
CA VAL A 81 -6.03 3.88 -10.71
C VAL A 81 -5.76 5.03 -9.74
N SER A 82 -6.80 5.56 -9.09
CA SER A 82 -6.67 6.62 -8.09
C SER A 82 -5.81 6.18 -6.90
N PHE A 83 -6.01 4.94 -6.43
CA PHE A 83 -5.21 4.35 -5.35
C PHE A 83 -3.72 4.32 -5.70
N TYR A 84 -3.33 3.80 -6.87
CA TYR A 84 -1.92 3.76 -7.28
C TYR A 84 -1.34 5.16 -7.52
N LYS A 85 -2.16 6.08 -8.01
CA LYS A 85 -1.76 7.47 -8.30
C LYS A 85 -1.45 8.25 -7.03
N TYR A 86 -2.33 8.19 -6.03
CA TYR A 86 -2.25 9.02 -4.83
C TYR A 86 -1.86 8.25 -3.55
N GLY A 87 -1.84 6.92 -3.59
CA GLY A 87 -1.55 6.07 -2.45
C GLY A 87 -2.75 5.78 -1.55
N PHE A 88 -3.91 6.40 -1.78
CA PHE A 88 -5.13 6.11 -1.03
C PHE A 88 -6.40 6.47 -1.81
N VAL A 89 -7.49 5.90 -1.36
CA VAL A 89 -8.86 6.26 -1.76
C VAL A 89 -9.80 6.10 -0.57
N VAL A 90 -10.90 6.84 -0.60
CA VAL A 90 -11.99 6.71 0.38
C VAL A 90 -13.26 6.30 -0.37
N LEU A 91 -13.90 5.22 0.08
CA LEU A 91 -15.24 4.85 -0.33
C LEU A 91 -16.23 5.34 0.71
N THR A 92 -17.41 5.74 0.26
CA THR A 92 -18.53 6.15 1.11
C THR A 92 -19.71 5.21 0.95
N ASN A 93 -20.62 5.18 1.89
CA ASN A 93 -21.82 4.31 1.88
C ASN A 93 -21.50 2.81 1.86
N VAL A 94 -20.38 2.40 2.41
CA VAL A 94 -20.05 0.99 2.61
C VAL A 94 -20.92 0.45 3.75
N PRO A 95 -21.59 -0.73 3.58
CA PRO A 95 -22.40 -1.32 4.63
C PRO A 95 -21.62 -1.51 5.94
N THR A 96 -22.20 -1.13 7.08
CA THR A 96 -21.55 -1.16 8.40
C THR A 96 -21.79 -2.43 9.19
N GLU A 97 -22.20 -3.49 8.52
CA GLU A 97 -22.35 -4.83 9.10
C GLU A 97 -20.98 -5.34 9.58
N ASP A 98 -20.98 -6.05 10.69
CA ASP A 98 -19.76 -6.67 11.22
C ASP A 98 -19.10 -7.56 10.16
N ASN A 99 -17.78 -7.42 10.04
CA ASN A 99 -16.94 -8.16 9.10
C ASN A 99 -17.19 -7.87 7.61
N PHE A 100 -18.01 -6.87 7.24
CA PHE A 100 -18.18 -6.48 5.84
C PHE A 100 -16.84 -6.14 5.17
N ILE A 101 -15.88 -5.59 5.92
CA ILE A 101 -14.53 -5.29 5.44
C ILE A 101 -13.82 -6.52 4.84
N ILE A 102 -14.08 -7.72 5.39
CA ILE A 102 -13.52 -8.98 4.87
C ILE A 102 -14.13 -9.34 3.52
N ASN A 103 -15.45 -9.18 3.38
CA ASN A 103 -16.15 -9.42 2.12
C ASN A 103 -15.67 -8.43 1.05
N PHE A 104 -15.49 -7.16 1.44
CA PHE A 104 -14.91 -6.14 0.57
C PHE A 104 -13.49 -6.51 0.12
N ALA A 105 -12.61 -6.83 1.05
CA ALA A 105 -11.24 -7.21 0.78
C ALA A 105 -11.15 -8.44 -0.14
N ASN A 106 -11.90 -9.51 0.16
CA ASN A 106 -11.93 -10.74 -0.65
C ASN A 106 -12.48 -10.54 -2.07
N SER A 107 -13.25 -9.48 -2.32
CA SER A 107 -13.70 -9.13 -3.68
C SER A 107 -12.61 -8.48 -4.53
N ILE A 108 -11.53 -8.00 -3.90
CA ILE A 108 -10.32 -7.51 -4.57
C ILE A 108 -9.28 -8.62 -4.65
N GLY A 109 -9.03 -9.30 -3.51
CA GLY A 109 -8.07 -10.39 -3.38
C GLY A 109 -8.05 -10.96 -1.97
N SER A 110 -7.14 -11.87 -1.69
CA SER A 110 -7.08 -12.57 -0.41
C SER A 110 -6.70 -11.64 0.75
N VAL A 111 -7.44 -11.74 1.85
CA VAL A 111 -7.07 -11.07 3.10
C VAL A 111 -5.79 -11.68 3.66
N ARG A 112 -4.85 -10.82 4.04
CA ARG A 112 -3.64 -11.22 4.72
C ARG A 112 -3.88 -11.43 6.21
N ARG A 113 -3.93 -12.68 6.65
CA ARG A 113 -4.03 -13.02 8.06
C ARG A 113 -2.74 -12.68 8.81
N THR A 114 -2.86 -12.06 9.98
CA THR A 114 -1.76 -11.72 10.88
C THR A 114 -1.96 -12.34 12.26
N ASN A 115 -1.08 -12.05 13.23
CA ASN A 115 -1.30 -12.41 14.65
C ASN A 115 -2.49 -11.65 15.27
N PHE A 116 -3.00 -10.61 14.62
CA PHE A 116 -4.23 -9.90 15.02
C PHE A 116 -5.50 -10.52 14.40
N GLY A 117 -5.36 -11.61 13.61
CA GLY A 117 -6.46 -12.25 12.89
C GLY A 117 -6.51 -11.85 11.42
N GLU A 118 -7.65 -12.08 10.79
CA GLU A 118 -7.96 -11.64 9.42
C GLU A 118 -8.32 -10.16 9.38
N PHE A 119 -8.92 -9.68 10.46
CA PHE A 119 -9.19 -8.26 10.71
C PHE A 119 -8.89 -7.91 12.17
N PHE A 120 -8.85 -6.65 12.47
CA PHE A 120 -8.65 -6.12 13.82
C PHE A 120 -9.60 -4.96 14.08
N ASN A 121 -9.98 -4.80 15.35
CA ASN A 121 -10.86 -3.74 15.80
C ASN A 121 -10.05 -2.55 16.30
N VAL A 122 -10.41 -1.34 15.88
CA VAL A 122 -9.82 -0.08 16.34
C VAL A 122 -10.87 0.69 17.12
N ARG A 123 -10.84 0.52 18.45
CA ARG A 123 -11.70 1.24 19.40
C ARG A 123 -11.00 1.32 20.75
N SER A 124 -11.37 2.29 21.57
CA SER A 124 -10.86 2.39 22.92
C SER A 124 -11.31 1.19 23.76
N VAL A 125 -10.37 0.61 24.49
CA VAL A 125 -10.63 -0.51 25.42
C VAL A 125 -10.00 -0.23 26.78
N PRO A 126 -10.54 -0.79 27.87
CA PRO A 126 -9.88 -0.75 29.18
C PRO A 126 -8.51 -1.46 29.12
N ASN A 127 -7.49 -0.89 29.76
CA ASN A 127 -6.13 -1.44 29.84
C ASN A 127 -5.53 -1.80 28.45
N PRO A 128 -5.43 -0.84 27.53
CA PRO A 128 -4.95 -1.10 26.17
C PRO A 128 -3.48 -1.49 26.17
N ASN A 129 -3.11 -2.42 25.29
CA ASN A 129 -1.73 -2.84 25.04
C ASN A 129 -1.08 -2.11 23.85
N ASP A 130 -1.83 -1.30 23.12
CA ASP A 130 -1.36 -0.46 22.02
C ASP A 130 -2.10 0.88 21.99
N LEU A 131 -1.43 1.94 21.50
CA LEU A 131 -2.04 3.27 21.36
C LEU A 131 -3.24 3.29 20.40
N ALA A 132 -3.32 2.37 19.45
CA ALA A 132 -4.47 2.21 18.55
C ALA A 132 -5.77 1.97 19.33
N TYR A 133 -5.68 1.37 20.51
CA TYR A 133 -6.82 1.05 21.40
C TYR A 133 -7.07 2.10 22.48
N THR A 134 -6.51 3.29 22.31
CA THR A 134 -6.72 4.45 23.20
C THR A 134 -7.48 5.56 22.48
N SER A 135 -7.86 6.62 23.20
CA SER A 135 -8.38 7.87 22.61
C SER A 135 -7.31 8.91 22.33
N LEU A 136 -6.06 8.64 22.65
CA LEU A 136 -4.93 9.55 22.43
C LEU A 136 -4.66 9.75 20.94
N ALA A 137 -4.01 10.87 20.62
CA ALA A 137 -3.51 11.10 19.26
C ALA A 137 -2.47 10.02 18.90
N LEU A 138 -2.51 9.59 17.66
CA LEU A 138 -1.59 8.64 17.11
C LEU A 138 -0.76 9.33 16.01
N SER A 139 0.53 9.50 16.29
CA SER A 139 1.45 10.15 15.34
C SER A 139 1.57 9.38 14.05
N PRO A 140 1.91 10.04 12.93
CA PRO A 140 2.11 9.39 11.63
C PRO A 140 3.09 8.23 11.71
N HIS A 141 2.67 7.05 11.22
CA HIS A 141 3.45 5.82 11.21
C HIS A 141 3.01 4.90 10.07
N THR A 142 3.84 3.93 9.74
CA THR A 142 3.48 2.80 8.89
C THR A 142 3.19 1.58 9.75
N ASP A 143 2.23 0.77 9.33
CA ASP A 143 1.84 -0.42 10.08
C ASP A 143 2.79 -1.59 9.89
N ASN A 144 2.99 -2.34 10.99
CA ASN A 144 3.69 -3.62 11.01
C ASN A 144 5.09 -3.60 10.34
N PRO A 145 5.97 -2.61 10.60
CA PRO A 145 7.27 -2.49 9.94
C PRO A 145 8.22 -3.64 10.25
N TYR A 146 7.90 -4.46 11.24
CA TYR A 146 8.65 -5.64 11.70
C TYR A 146 8.31 -6.94 10.96
N ARG A 147 7.41 -6.89 9.96
CA ARG A 147 6.99 -8.10 9.20
C ARG A 147 7.78 -8.29 7.91
N LYS A 148 7.86 -9.56 7.48
CA LYS A 148 8.47 -10.03 6.22
C LYS A 148 7.45 -10.81 5.39
N PRO A 149 6.91 -10.21 4.30
CA PRO A 149 6.96 -8.79 3.92
C PRO A 149 6.09 -7.92 4.84
N VAL A 150 6.28 -6.60 4.79
CA VAL A 150 5.35 -5.63 5.41
C VAL A 150 4.01 -5.72 4.68
N PRO A 151 2.84 -5.63 5.37
CA PRO A 151 1.54 -5.54 4.71
C PRO A 151 1.49 -4.37 3.72
N CYS A 152 0.95 -4.63 2.53
CA CYS A 152 1.02 -3.68 1.43
C CYS A 152 -0.10 -2.64 1.49
N VAL A 153 -1.34 -3.12 1.50
CA VAL A 153 -2.54 -2.28 1.48
C VAL A 153 -3.29 -2.47 2.78
N GLN A 154 -3.57 -1.37 3.45
CA GLN A 154 -4.41 -1.34 4.64
C GLN A 154 -5.81 -0.85 4.27
N LEU A 155 -6.81 -1.53 4.78
CA LEU A 155 -8.20 -1.10 4.75
C LEU A 155 -8.60 -0.68 6.17
N LEU A 156 -9.26 0.46 6.32
CA LEU A 156 -9.87 0.93 7.56
C LEU A 156 -11.32 1.31 7.28
N HIS A 157 -12.26 0.55 7.83
CA HIS A 157 -13.69 0.72 7.65
C HIS A 157 -14.31 1.32 8.92
N CYS A 158 -14.96 2.44 8.79
CA CYS A 158 -15.62 3.13 9.90
C CYS A 158 -17.03 2.56 10.11
N ILE A 159 -17.19 1.82 11.19
CA ILE A 159 -18.49 1.24 11.57
C ILE A 159 -19.32 2.29 12.33
N THR A 160 -18.68 3.04 13.22
CA THR A 160 -19.32 4.11 13.99
C THR A 160 -18.32 5.20 14.31
N ASN A 161 -18.72 6.47 14.19
CA ASN A 161 -17.88 7.59 14.55
C ASN A 161 -18.72 8.81 14.99
N ASN A 162 -19.17 8.81 16.23
CA ASN A 162 -20.05 9.83 16.80
C ASN A 162 -19.30 10.84 17.68
N VAL A 163 -17.96 10.78 17.73
CA VAL A 163 -17.13 11.66 18.55
C VAL A 163 -16.69 12.89 17.74
N SER A 164 -16.39 13.98 18.44
CA SER A 164 -15.59 15.08 17.91
C SER A 164 -14.10 14.69 17.95
N GLY A 165 -13.32 15.11 16.95
CA GLY A 165 -11.96 14.65 16.80
C GLY A 165 -11.86 13.21 16.26
N GLY A 166 -10.78 12.50 16.57
CA GLY A 166 -10.52 11.18 16.03
C GLY A 166 -10.35 11.16 14.52
N ASN A 167 -10.05 12.31 13.91
CA ASN A 167 -9.85 12.47 12.47
C ASN A 167 -8.67 11.62 12.02
N SER A 168 -8.80 10.99 10.88
CA SER A 168 -7.69 10.30 10.23
C SER A 168 -6.72 11.32 9.65
N THR A 169 -5.43 11.07 9.81
CA THR A 169 -4.36 11.87 9.23
C THR A 169 -3.54 11.02 8.29
N LEU A 170 -3.18 11.57 7.13
CA LEU A 170 -2.31 10.91 6.16
C LEU A 170 -1.16 11.85 5.79
N VAL A 171 0.02 11.25 5.58
CA VAL A 171 1.21 11.93 5.08
C VAL A 171 1.78 11.12 3.92
N ASP A 172 2.06 11.77 2.79
CA ASP A 172 2.74 11.11 1.68
C ASP A 172 4.24 10.97 1.97
N GLY A 173 4.64 9.80 2.41
CA GLY A 173 6.04 9.46 2.67
C GLY A 173 6.93 9.62 1.44
N TYR A 174 6.39 9.44 0.24
CA TYR A 174 7.12 9.69 -1.00
C TYR A 174 7.45 11.19 -1.16
N THR A 175 6.47 12.06 -0.97
CA THR A 175 6.69 13.52 -1.01
C THR A 175 7.72 13.97 0.00
N VAL A 176 7.63 13.48 1.26
CA VAL A 176 8.59 13.84 2.31
C VAL A 176 9.99 13.26 2.02
N SER A 177 10.08 12.04 1.48
CA SER A 177 11.36 11.44 1.08
C SER A 177 12.07 12.26 -0.01
N GLU A 178 11.33 12.73 -1.02
CA GLU A 178 11.87 13.61 -2.06
C GLU A 178 12.32 14.96 -1.48
N LYS A 179 11.56 15.51 -0.53
CA LYS A 179 11.93 16.76 0.13
C LYS A 179 13.19 16.64 0.98
N ILE A 180 13.37 15.54 1.71
CA ILE A 180 14.60 15.24 2.42
C ILE A 180 15.78 15.10 1.44
N LYS A 181 15.56 14.43 0.30
CA LYS A 181 16.59 14.28 -0.74
C LYS A 181 17.05 15.63 -1.31
N GLU A 182 16.09 16.53 -1.52
CA GLU A 182 16.37 17.88 -2.06
C GLU A 182 17.07 18.78 -1.04
N ASP A 183 16.55 18.91 0.18
CA ASP A 183 17.01 19.88 1.16
C ASP A 183 18.16 19.37 2.04
N TYR A 184 18.24 18.05 2.26
CA TYR A 184 19.17 17.40 3.20
C TYR A 184 19.75 16.11 2.61
N PRO A 185 20.53 16.15 1.52
CA PRO A 185 21.00 14.96 0.80
C PRO A 185 21.79 13.98 1.69
N GLU A 186 22.56 14.44 2.65
CA GLU A 186 23.27 13.58 3.61
C GLU A 186 22.28 12.82 4.53
N TYR A 187 21.17 13.46 4.89
CA TYR A 187 20.13 12.79 5.69
C TYR A 187 19.38 11.75 4.86
N TYR A 188 19.11 12.06 3.59
CA TYR A 188 18.51 11.10 2.68
C TYR A 188 19.39 9.86 2.51
N GLU A 189 20.70 10.05 2.29
CA GLU A 189 21.66 8.97 2.13
C GLU A 189 21.68 8.06 3.37
N ILE A 190 21.78 8.63 4.57
CA ILE A 190 21.84 7.81 5.79
C ILE A 190 20.51 7.11 6.08
N LEU A 191 19.35 7.74 5.80
CA LEU A 191 18.02 7.15 5.99
C LEU A 191 17.71 6.05 4.97
N SER A 192 18.35 6.08 3.79
CA SER A 192 18.16 5.10 2.71
C SER A 192 19.24 4.02 2.65
N SER A 193 20.30 4.11 3.47
CA SER A 193 21.41 3.14 3.48
C SER A 193 21.52 2.36 4.78
N ILE A 194 21.14 2.96 5.91
CA ILE A 194 21.24 2.33 7.23
C ILE A 194 20.01 1.53 7.57
N LYS A 195 20.22 0.22 7.82
CA LYS A 195 19.15 -0.65 8.29
C LYS A 195 18.89 -0.45 9.78
N VAL A 196 17.63 -0.24 10.08
CA VAL A 196 17.08 -0.10 11.43
C VAL A 196 16.34 -1.38 11.77
N LYS A 197 16.47 -1.83 13.00
CA LYS A 197 15.70 -2.97 13.52
C LYS A 197 14.31 -2.49 13.92
N PHE A 198 13.28 -3.16 13.40
CA PHE A 198 11.91 -3.04 13.86
C PHE A 198 11.55 -4.28 14.64
N LYS A 199 10.91 -4.12 15.80
CA LYS A 199 10.57 -5.25 16.67
C LYS A 199 9.20 -5.07 17.32
N PHE A 200 8.43 -6.13 17.33
CA PHE A 200 7.16 -6.26 18.05
C PHE A 200 7.21 -7.49 18.93
N ILE A 201 6.74 -7.34 20.15
CA ILE A 201 6.66 -8.43 21.14
C ILE A 201 5.27 -8.42 21.73
N ASP A 202 4.61 -9.56 21.72
CA ASP A 202 3.43 -9.83 22.55
C ASP A 202 3.59 -11.16 23.30
N LYS A 203 2.52 -11.62 23.93
CA LYS A 203 2.54 -12.87 24.71
C LYS A 203 2.76 -14.13 23.88
N THR A 204 2.55 -14.07 22.58
CA THR A 204 2.49 -15.23 21.68
C THR A 204 3.58 -15.22 20.62
N VAL A 205 4.07 -14.04 20.22
CA VAL A 205 5.06 -13.90 19.15
C VAL A 205 6.08 -12.80 19.44
N VAL A 206 7.29 -13.01 18.90
CA VAL A 206 8.31 -11.97 18.71
C VAL A 206 8.56 -11.86 17.21
N LEU A 207 8.25 -10.70 16.64
CA LEU A 207 8.43 -10.43 15.23
C LEU A 207 9.47 -9.33 15.06
N GLU A 208 10.42 -9.55 14.16
CA GLU A 208 11.47 -8.57 13.89
C GLU A 208 11.93 -8.60 12.44
N ASP A 209 12.26 -7.43 11.92
CA ASP A 209 12.88 -7.23 10.62
C ASP A 209 13.85 -6.06 10.66
N MET A 210 14.76 -6.04 9.68
CA MET A 210 15.69 -4.94 9.47
C MET A 210 15.46 -4.32 8.09
N SER A 211 15.30 -3.01 8.05
CA SER A 211 15.18 -2.25 6.81
C SER A 211 15.63 -0.81 6.99
N GLU A 212 15.92 -0.17 5.90
CA GLU A 212 16.09 1.27 5.81
C GLU A 212 14.77 1.98 6.13
N LEU A 213 14.83 3.22 6.66
CA LEU A 213 13.63 4.05 6.87
C LEU A 213 13.03 4.50 5.54
N ILE A 214 13.88 4.79 4.54
CA ILE A 214 13.51 5.04 3.15
C ILE A 214 14.12 3.90 2.33
N LYS A 215 13.30 2.99 1.84
CA LYS A 215 13.76 1.89 1.00
C LYS A 215 13.66 2.26 -0.47
N LEU A 216 14.72 1.98 -1.20
CA LEU A 216 14.80 2.19 -2.65
C LEU A 216 14.71 0.86 -3.39
N ASP A 217 14.32 0.91 -4.65
CA ASP A 217 14.42 -0.21 -5.57
C ASP A 217 15.85 -0.36 -6.14
N GLU A 218 16.06 -1.36 -6.99
CA GLU A 218 17.36 -1.63 -7.63
C GLU A 218 17.83 -0.51 -8.57
N LYS A 219 16.91 0.39 -8.96
CA LYS A 219 17.20 1.56 -9.81
C LYS A 219 17.31 2.85 -9.00
N ASN A 220 17.38 2.74 -7.66
CA ASN A 220 17.40 3.86 -6.72
C ASN A 220 16.14 4.74 -6.75
N ASN A 221 15.00 4.23 -7.18
CA ASN A 221 13.72 4.91 -7.04
C ASN A 221 13.09 4.62 -5.69
N PHE A 222 12.25 5.52 -5.22
CA PHE A 222 11.45 5.31 -4.01
C PHE A 222 10.60 4.04 -4.10
N LYS A 223 10.77 3.14 -3.14
CA LYS A 223 10.03 1.89 -3.03
C LYS A 223 9.08 1.88 -1.84
N GLN A 224 9.57 2.28 -0.66
CA GLN A 224 8.81 2.16 0.58
C GLN A 224 9.39 3.07 1.66
N VAL A 225 8.53 3.57 2.55
CA VAL A 225 8.92 4.08 3.86
C VAL A 225 8.54 3.07 4.94
N ARG A 226 9.39 2.95 5.96
CA ARG A 226 9.08 2.24 7.22
C ARG A 226 9.40 3.19 8.36
N PHE A 227 8.37 3.62 9.07
CA PHE A 227 8.53 4.53 10.19
C PHE A 227 7.52 4.23 11.29
N SER A 228 8.03 3.93 12.47
CA SER A 228 7.21 3.77 13.67
C SER A 228 8.04 4.14 14.89
N PRO A 229 7.83 5.33 15.48
CA PRO A 229 8.66 5.82 16.58
C PRO A 229 8.57 4.95 17.86
N ARG A 230 7.66 3.97 17.88
CA ARG A 230 7.47 3.02 18.99
C ARG A 230 8.14 1.67 18.79
N LEU A 231 8.52 1.33 17.56
CA LEU A 231 8.91 -0.03 17.18
C LEU A 231 10.29 -0.11 16.51
N ASP A 232 10.92 1.05 16.21
CA ASP A 232 12.27 1.11 15.66
C ASP A 232 13.31 1.22 16.77
N TYR A 233 14.44 0.54 16.57
CA TYR A 233 15.57 0.52 17.46
C TYR A 233 16.75 1.26 16.84
N ALA A 234 17.51 1.97 17.68
CA ALA A 234 18.72 2.65 17.23
C ALA A 234 19.68 1.65 16.56
N PRO A 235 20.25 1.96 15.39
CA PRO A 235 21.25 1.14 14.75
C PRO A 235 22.58 1.20 15.54
N ILE A 236 23.37 0.13 15.48
CA ILE A 236 24.71 0.10 16.08
C ILE A 236 25.68 0.69 15.06
N LEU A 237 26.17 1.90 15.33
CA LEU A 237 27.05 2.67 14.45
C LEU A 237 28.16 3.34 15.27
N GLU A 238 29.23 3.77 14.61
CA GLU A 238 30.21 4.68 15.20
C GLU A 238 29.53 6.01 15.57
N LYS A 239 30.06 6.69 16.59
CA LYS A 239 29.43 7.87 17.19
C LYS A 239 29.06 8.95 16.18
N SER A 240 29.97 9.33 15.30
CA SER A 240 29.72 10.38 14.29
C SER A 240 28.57 10.04 13.34
N LYS A 241 28.53 8.77 12.89
CA LYS A 241 27.47 8.27 12.01
C LYS A 241 26.14 8.10 12.74
N LEU A 242 26.20 7.71 14.02
CA LEU A 242 25.02 7.62 14.87
C LEU A 242 24.40 9.00 15.14
N ASP A 243 25.24 10.02 15.41
CA ASP A 243 24.77 11.39 15.60
C ASP A 243 24.10 11.94 14.32
N LEU A 244 24.67 11.67 13.16
CA LEU A 244 24.07 12.03 11.87
C LEU A 244 22.74 11.30 11.64
N PHE A 245 22.69 9.99 11.93
CA PHE A 245 21.46 9.20 11.85
C PHE A 245 20.34 9.78 12.71
N TYR A 246 20.64 10.15 13.97
CA TYR A 246 19.61 10.74 14.84
C TYR A 246 19.14 12.11 14.36
N LYS A 247 20.04 12.95 13.85
CA LYS A 247 19.66 14.24 13.21
C LYS A 247 18.72 14.01 12.03
N ALA A 248 19.06 13.08 11.14
CA ALA A 248 18.26 12.74 9.99
C ALA A 248 16.90 12.16 10.37
N ARG A 249 16.88 11.21 11.33
CA ARG A 249 15.65 10.61 11.85
C ARG A 249 14.73 11.63 12.54
N ASN A 250 15.29 12.54 13.30
CA ASN A 250 14.52 13.62 13.93
C ASN A 250 13.95 14.56 12.87
N LYS A 251 14.73 14.92 11.83
CA LYS A 251 14.26 15.79 10.76
C LYS A 251 13.12 15.16 9.96
N ILE A 252 13.23 13.90 9.57
CA ILE A 252 12.13 13.24 8.86
C ILE A 252 10.88 13.09 9.74
N SER A 253 11.05 12.82 11.04
CA SER A 253 9.95 12.80 12.01
C SER A 253 9.27 14.17 12.15
N GLU A 254 10.04 15.25 12.18
CA GLU A 254 9.53 16.63 12.18
C GLU A 254 8.64 16.87 10.95
N LEU A 255 9.12 16.50 9.76
CA LEU A 255 8.37 16.67 8.52
C LEU A 255 7.09 15.82 8.50
N TYR A 256 7.14 14.57 8.95
CA TYR A 256 5.96 13.72 9.04
C TYR A 256 4.88 14.28 10.01
N ASN A 257 5.29 15.00 11.05
CA ASN A 257 4.37 15.61 12.00
C ASN A 257 3.96 17.04 11.61
N SER A 258 4.55 17.62 10.56
CA SER A 258 4.27 18.97 10.11
C SER A 258 2.90 19.06 9.44
N ASP A 259 2.12 20.10 9.77
CA ASP A 259 0.85 20.39 9.12
C ASP A 259 0.99 20.69 7.63
N LYS A 260 2.19 21.03 7.16
CA LYS A 260 2.49 21.25 5.74
C LYS A 260 2.32 19.99 4.88
N TYR A 261 2.56 18.80 5.45
CA TYR A 261 2.52 17.53 4.72
C TYR A 261 1.34 16.63 5.10
N LYS A 262 0.54 17.08 6.06
CA LYS A 262 -0.53 16.28 6.65
C LYS A 262 -1.90 16.67 6.07
N VAL A 263 -2.59 15.71 5.50
CA VAL A 263 -4.01 15.80 5.17
C VAL A 263 -4.79 15.22 6.33
N GLU A 264 -5.82 15.92 6.80
CA GLU A 264 -6.68 15.52 7.90
C GLU A 264 -8.14 15.50 7.45
N PHE A 265 -8.84 14.41 7.75
CA PHE A 265 -10.26 14.26 7.43
C PHE A 265 -10.95 13.29 8.39
N LYS A 266 -12.24 13.49 8.59
CA LYS A 266 -13.06 12.53 9.34
C LYS A 266 -13.47 11.38 8.44
N LEU A 267 -13.37 10.15 8.95
CA LEU A 267 -14.06 9.00 8.41
C LEU A 267 -15.43 8.94 9.08
N GLU A 268 -16.47 9.17 8.30
CA GLU A 268 -17.85 9.05 8.76
C GLU A 268 -18.29 7.59 8.79
N THR A 269 -19.36 7.31 9.50
CA THR A 269 -19.98 5.96 9.51
C THR A 269 -20.28 5.51 8.08
N GLY A 270 -19.78 4.34 7.69
CA GLY A 270 -19.87 3.81 6.33
C GLY A 270 -18.75 4.29 5.38
N ASP A 271 -17.75 5.03 5.87
CA ASP A 271 -16.55 5.31 5.07
C ASP A 271 -15.54 4.16 5.20
N LEU A 272 -14.88 3.82 4.09
CA LEU A 272 -13.77 2.88 4.04
C LEU A 272 -12.57 3.55 3.38
N LEU A 273 -11.48 3.68 4.15
CA LEU A 273 -10.19 4.12 3.66
C LEU A 273 -9.38 2.90 3.20
N MET A 274 -8.90 2.93 1.97
CA MET A 274 -7.91 2.00 1.42
C MET A 274 -6.62 2.77 1.17
N MET A 275 -5.50 2.34 1.76
CA MET A 275 -4.22 3.07 1.65
C MET A 275 -3.02 2.15 1.45
N ASP A 276 -2.03 2.66 0.72
CA ASP A 276 -0.71 2.07 0.47
C ASP A 276 0.17 2.27 1.71
N ASN A 277 0.31 1.24 2.51
CA ASN A 277 1.13 1.22 3.74
C ASN A 277 2.64 1.23 3.47
N HIS A 278 3.06 1.06 2.21
CA HIS A 278 4.45 1.22 1.80
C HIS A 278 4.80 2.67 1.43
N ARG A 279 3.79 3.47 1.10
CA ARG A 279 3.96 4.87 0.68
C ARG A 279 3.52 5.85 1.77
N LEU A 280 2.40 5.59 2.43
CA LEU A 280 1.75 6.54 3.33
C LEU A 280 2.03 6.24 4.79
N LEU A 281 2.20 7.31 5.56
CA LEU A 281 2.07 7.27 7.00
C LEU A 281 0.67 7.70 7.36
N HIS A 282 0.08 7.01 8.31
CA HIS A 282 -1.24 7.34 8.84
C HIS A 282 -1.19 7.58 10.34
N GLY A 283 -2.17 8.32 10.81
CA GLY A 283 -2.32 8.66 12.21
C GLY A 283 -3.76 9.05 12.52
N ARG A 284 -3.93 9.61 13.71
CA ARG A 284 -5.25 10.01 14.19
C ARG A 284 -5.12 11.14 15.19
N THR A 285 -6.01 12.12 15.13
CA THR A 285 -6.14 13.11 16.20
C THR A 285 -6.76 12.48 17.46
N LYS A 286 -6.58 13.12 18.61
CA LYS A 286 -7.24 12.71 19.85
C LYS A 286 -8.76 12.86 19.75
N TYR A 287 -9.49 12.12 20.55
CA TYR A 287 -10.94 12.26 20.71
C TYR A 287 -11.35 11.99 22.16
N ASP A 288 -12.54 12.46 22.54
CA ASP A 288 -13.12 12.20 23.87
C ASP A 288 -14.07 11.00 23.81
N VAL A 289 -13.78 9.97 24.58
CA VAL A 289 -14.59 8.76 24.69
C VAL A 289 -15.96 9.00 25.36
N ASN A 290 -16.13 10.13 26.05
CA ASN A 290 -17.39 10.48 26.68
C ASN A 290 -18.41 11.10 25.71
N GLU A 291 -17.99 11.51 24.51
CA GLU A 291 -18.87 12.12 23.51
C GLU A 291 -19.64 11.09 22.68
N GLY A 292 -19.17 9.84 22.64
CA GLY A 292 -19.81 8.78 21.86
C GLY A 292 -18.86 7.64 21.50
N ASP A 293 -19.31 6.80 20.57
CA ASP A 293 -18.55 5.64 20.10
C ASP A 293 -17.73 5.97 18.87
N ARG A 294 -16.50 5.45 18.85
CA ARG A 294 -15.64 5.40 17.68
C ARG A 294 -15.13 3.98 17.48
N TYR A 295 -15.61 3.34 16.42
CA TYR A 295 -15.30 1.95 16.10
C TYR A 295 -14.98 1.80 14.62
N LEU A 296 -13.75 1.36 14.32
CA LEU A 296 -13.32 0.98 12.98
C LEU A 296 -12.88 -0.47 12.97
N GLN A 297 -13.01 -1.11 11.83
CA GLN A 297 -12.38 -2.41 11.54
C GLN A 297 -11.26 -2.20 10.52
N GLY A 298 -10.16 -2.93 10.68
CA GLY A 298 -9.04 -2.88 9.77
C GLY A 298 -8.61 -4.27 9.29
N CYS A 299 -8.15 -4.38 8.05
CA CYS A 299 -7.50 -5.57 7.53
C CYS A 299 -6.42 -5.20 6.51
N TYR A 300 -5.67 -6.20 6.05
CA TYR A 300 -4.62 -6.01 5.06
C TYR A 300 -4.85 -6.92 3.86
N ILE A 301 -4.45 -6.43 2.67
CA ILE A 301 -4.30 -7.22 1.45
C ILE A 301 -2.92 -6.93 0.84
N ASP A 302 -2.41 -7.84 0.00
CA ASP A 302 -1.12 -7.65 -0.65
C ASP A 302 -1.30 -7.02 -2.04
N PHE A 303 -0.23 -6.41 -2.60
CA PHE A 303 -0.31 -5.68 -3.87
C PHE A 303 -0.68 -6.55 -5.06
N ASP A 304 -0.24 -7.82 -5.08
CA ASP A 304 -0.60 -8.76 -6.15
C ASP A 304 -2.12 -8.87 -6.35
N SER A 305 -2.89 -8.78 -5.27
CA SER A 305 -4.36 -8.77 -5.31
C SER A 305 -4.91 -7.54 -6.03
N THR A 306 -4.47 -6.33 -5.63
CA THR A 306 -4.92 -5.08 -6.25
C THR A 306 -4.41 -4.93 -7.67
N GLU A 307 -3.17 -5.35 -7.94
CA GLU A 307 -2.58 -5.37 -9.27
C GLU A 307 -3.29 -6.34 -10.21
N GLY A 308 -3.55 -7.56 -9.73
CA GLY A 308 -4.30 -8.57 -10.49
C GLY A 308 -5.70 -8.09 -10.84
N LYS A 309 -6.40 -7.47 -9.86
CA LYS A 309 -7.73 -6.90 -10.11
C LYS A 309 -7.68 -5.76 -11.12
N LEU A 310 -6.71 -4.86 -11.02
CA LEU A 310 -6.53 -3.75 -11.97
C LEU A 310 -6.29 -4.26 -13.39
N ARG A 311 -5.37 -5.22 -13.59
CA ARG A 311 -5.10 -5.84 -14.90
C ARG A 311 -6.34 -6.56 -15.46
N HIS A 312 -7.07 -7.27 -14.60
CA HIS A 312 -8.34 -7.91 -15.00
C HIS A 312 -9.35 -6.89 -15.53
N LEU A 313 -9.57 -5.79 -14.79
CA LEU A 313 -10.53 -4.76 -15.17
C LEU A 313 -10.07 -3.99 -16.43
N LYS A 314 -8.76 -3.72 -16.56
CA LYS A 314 -8.18 -3.13 -17.78
C LYS A 314 -8.52 -3.95 -19.01
N ARG A 315 -8.32 -5.28 -18.94
CA ARG A 315 -8.69 -6.21 -20.04
C ARG A 315 -10.19 -6.24 -20.29
N LYS A 316 -10.99 -6.33 -19.23
CA LYS A 316 -12.47 -6.39 -19.31
C LYS A 316 -13.06 -5.18 -20.03
N PHE A 317 -12.48 -4.00 -19.84
CA PHE A 317 -12.99 -2.74 -20.41
C PHE A 317 -12.19 -2.24 -21.63
N ASN A 318 -11.20 -2.99 -22.11
CA ASN A 318 -10.33 -2.63 -23.24
C ASN A 318 -9.65 -1.24 -23.06
N LEU A 319 -9.05 -0.99 -21.88
CA LEU A 319 -8.42 0.28 -21.49
C LEU A 319 -6.90 0.25 -21.70
#